data_4e8c1014356856d8c623637add0e04ac
#
_entry.id   4e8c1014356856d8c623637add0e04ac
#
_cell.length_a   1.000
_cell.length_b   1.000
_cell.length_c   1.000
_cell.angle_alpha   90.00
_cell.angle_beta   90.00
_cell.angle_gamma   90.00
#
_symmetry.space_group_name_H-M   'P 1'
#
loop_
_entity.id
_entity.type
_entity.pdbx_description
1 polymer ?
#
loop_
_entity_poly.entity_id
_entity_poly.type
_entity_poly.pdbx_seq_one_letter_code
_entity_poly.pdbx_strand_id
1 'polypeptide(L)'
;MKRPFIKAFNALKKAGVPVYEHVEDRGNFSISSEEAESFKWVDYYAEFPLWRGESMNPVLHNMLSRHNLYAEWVNPGRLSVYQI
;
A
#
# COMPACT_ATOMS: atom_id res chain seq x y z
N MET A 1 7.18 -4.26 -14.09
CA MET A 1 7.08 -3.14 -13.11
C MET A 1 8.18 -2.13 -13.40
N LYS A 2 7.86 -0.85 -13.32
CA LYS A 2 8.86 0.21 -13.56
C LYS A 2 9.90 0.26 -12.44
N ARG A 3 11.11 0.66 -12.78
CA ARG A 3 12.24 0.70 -11.84
C ARG A 3 11.96 1.35 -10.48
N PRO A 4 11.34 2.54 -10.42
CA PRO A 4 11.10 3.18 -9.12
C PRO A 4 10.25 2.35 -8.18
N PHE A 5 9.45 1.43 -8.70
CA PHE A 5 8.53 0.63 -7.93
C PHE A 5 9.09 -0.72 -7.47
N ILE A 6 10.10 -1.24 -8.16
CA ILE A 6 10.62 -2.59 -7.89
C ILE A 6 11.21 -2.71 -6.48
N LYS A 7 12.05 -1.77 -6.10
CA LYS A 7 12.68 -1.76 -4.78
C LYS A 7 11.64 -1.67 -3.66
N ALA A 8 10.68 -0.76 -3.83
CA ALA A 8 9.62 -0.57 -2.86
C ALA A 8 8.75 -1.82 -2.75
N PHE A 9 8.37 -2.40 -3.89
CA PHE A 9 7.58 -3.63 -3.92
C PHE A 9 8.26 -4.75 -3.12
N ASN A 10 9.54 -4.96 -3.37
CA ASN A 10 10.29 -6.01 -2.69
C ASN A 10 10.43 -5.74 -1.19
N ALA A 11 10.69 -4.49 -0.81
CA ALA A 11 10.81 -4.11 0.60
C ALA A 11 9.48 -4.29 1.34
N LEU A 12 8.38 -3.86 0.75
CA LEU A 12 7.04 -4.00 1.33
C LEU A 12 6.65 -5.46 1.46
N LYS A 13 6.89 -6.24 0.41
CA LYS A 13 6.60 -7.68 0.42
C LYS A 13 7.36 -8.39 1.53
N LYS A 14 8.63 -8.05 1.70
CA LYS A 14 9.46 -8.62 2.75
C LYS A 14 8.95 -8.26 4.15
N ALA A 15 8.38 -7.08 4.30
CA ALA A 15 7.81 -6.64 5.56
C ALA A 15 6.44 -7.25 5.86
N GLY A 16 5.86 -7.99 4.90
CA GLY A 16 4.56 -8.62 5.07
C GLY A 16 3.38 -7.80 4.55
N VAL A 17 3.64 -6.70 3.85
CA VAL A 17 2.57 -5.90 3.24
C VAL A 17 2.01 -6.68 2.04
N PRO A 18 0.67 -6.80 1.90
CA PRO A 18 0.05 -7.56 0.82
C PRO A 18 0.08 -6.80 -0.51
N VAL A 19 1.26 -6.72 -1.11
CA VAL A 19 1.49 -6.06 -2.39
C VAL A 19 1.33 -7.03 -3.56
N TYR A 20 0.84 -6.53 -4.68
CA TYR A 20 0.67 -7.34 -5.89
C TYR A 20 0.58 -6.43 -7.13
N GLU A 21 0.76 -7.02 -8.31
CA GLU A 21 0.54 -6.32 -9.57
C GLU A 21 -0.89 -6.56 -10.01
N HIS A 22 -1.68 -5.48 -10.08
CA HIS A 22 -3.06 -5.54 -10.58
C HIS A 22 -3.05 -5.35 -12.10
N VAL A 23 -4.04 -5.95 -12.77
CA VAL A 23 -4.16 -5.89 -14.23
C VAL A 23 -4.22 -4.44 -14.76
N GLU A 24 -4.73 -3.51 -13.94
CA GLU A 24 -4.82 -2.11 -14.32
C GLU A 24 -3.56 -1.30 -13.97
N ASP A 25 -2.60 -1.91 -13.28
CA ASP A 25 -1.35 -1.23 -12.97
C ASP A 25 -0.50 -1.10 -14.23
N ARG A 26 0.06 0.07 -14.44
CA ARG A 26 0.87 0.36 -15.61
C ARG A 26 2.32 0.58 -15.22
N GLY A 27 2.94 -0.48 -14.70
CA GLY A 27 4.33 -0.44 -14.24
C GLY A 27 4.49 -0.07 -12.78
N ASN A 28 3.40 0.18 -12.07
CA ASN A 28 3.36 0.34 -10.61
C ASN A 28 2.81 -0.93 -9.97
N PHE A 29 2.35 -0.85 -8.73
CA PHE A 29 1.76 -2.00 -8.03
C PHE A 29 0.64 -1.54 -7.11
N SER A 30 -0.08 -2.52 -6.57
CA SER A 30 -1.22 -2.30 -5.69
C SER A 30 -0.98 -2.93 -4.32
N ILE A 31 -1.76 -2.47 -3.34
CA ILE A 31 -1.79 -3.03 -1.99
C ILE A 31 -3.22 -3.53 -1.76
N SER A 32 -3.35 -4.79 -1.35
CA SER A 32 -4.66 -5.37 -1.06
C SER A 32 -5.11 -5.02 0.36
N SER A 33 -6.40 -4.69 0.52
CA SER A 33 -7.03 -4.58 1.83
C SER A 33 -7.94 -5.79 2.12
N GLU A 34 -7.95 -6.78 1.25
CA GLU A 34 -8.82 -7.95 1.35
C GLU A 34 -8.14 -9.20 1.91
N GLU A 35 -6.82 -9.19 2.02
CA GLU A 35 -6.07 -10.29 2.59
C GLU A 35 -6.27 -10.37 4.10
N ALA A 36 -6.09 -11.58 4.67
CA ALA A 36 -6.30 -11.80 6.10
C ALA A 36 -5.48 -10.88 7.00
N GLU A 37 -4.27 -10.53 6.56
CA GLU A 37 -3.34 -9.70 7.34
C GLU A 37 -3.36 -8.23 6.95
N SER A 38 -4.23 -7.84 6.00
CA SER A 38 -4.27 -6.46 5.51
C SER A 38 -4.60 -5.44 6.59
N PHE A 39 -5.38 -5.84 7.61
CA PHE A 39 -5.78 -4.95 8.70
C PHE A 39 -4.58 -4.36 9.47
N LYS A 40 -3.42 -4.99 9.38
CA LYS A 40 -2.20 -4.49 10.02
C LYS A 40 -1.64 -3.24 9.32
N TRP A 41 -2.05 -3.02 8.08
CA TRP A 41 -1.45 -2.02 7.22
C TRP A 41 -2.43 -0.97 6.74
N VAL A 42 -3.67 -1.36 6.44
CA VAL A 42 -4.67 -0.47 5.84
C VAL A 42 -6.06 -0.76 6.39
N ASP A 43 -6.89 0.27 6.48
CA ASP A 43 -8.29 0.17 6.91
C ASP A 43 -9.08 1.27 6.21
N TYR A 44 -9.77 0.92 5.13
CA TYR A 44 -10.51 1.89 4.31
C TYR A 44 -11.49 2.72 5.13
N TYR A 45 -12.22 2.08 6.01
CA TYR A 45 -13.27 2.76 6.78
C TYR A 45 -12.73 3.50 8.00
N ALA A 46 -11.48 3.26 8.36
CA ALA A 46 -10.84 3.86 9.55
C ALA A 46 -11.70 3.70 10.81
N GLU A 47 -12.38 2.55 10.92
CA GLU A 47 -13.31 2.28 12.03
C GLU A 47 -12.59 2.09 13.36
N PHE A 48 -11.36 1.60 13.32
CA PHE A 48 -10.56 1.36 14.51
C PHE A 48 -9.59 2.51 14.73
N PRO A 49 -9.42 2.98 15.96
CA PRO A 49 -8.52 4.11 16.23
C PRO A 49 -7.04 3.72 16.21
N LEU A 50 -6.65 2.74 15.40
CA LEU A 50 -5.28 2.25 15.35
C LEU A 50 -4.30 3.32 14.87
N TRP A 51 -4.73 4.19 13.94
CA TRP A 51 -3.87 5.21 13.35
C TRP A 51 -4.52 6.60 13.41
N ARG A 52 -5.19 6.91 14.52
CA ARG A 52 -5.80 8.22 14.75
C ARG A 52 -6.75 8.66 13.63
N GLY A 53 -7.56 7.72 13.13
CA GLY A 53 -8.52 8.00 12.06
C GLY A 53 -7.96 7.93 10.65
N GLU A 54 -6.66 7.65 10.51
CA GLU A 54 -6.06 7.45 9.20
C GLU A 54 -6.38 6.06 8.66
N SER A 55 -6.48 5.93 7.36
CA SER A 55 -6.76 4.65 6.71
C SER A 55 -5.51 3.83 6.42
N MET A 56 -4.35 4.33 6.76
CA MET A 56 -3.07 3.67 6.49
C MET A 56 -2.15 3.74 7.70
N ASN A 57 -1.47 2.62 7.97
CA ASN A 57 -0.45 2.56 9.00
C ASN A 57 0.68 3.55 8.67
N PRO A 58 1.08 4.44 9.59
CA PRO A 58 2.16 5.39 9.36
C PRO A 58 3.48 4.74 8.96
N VAL A 59 3.76 3.52 9.42
CA VAL A 59 4.96 2.77 9.01
C VAL A 59 4.94 2.49 7.52
N LEU A 60 3.78 2.06 7.00
CA LEU A 60 3.61 1.83 5.57
C LEU A 60 3.77 3.13 4.77
N HIS A 61 3.14 4.20 5.24
CA HIS A 61 3.29 5.52 4.62
C HIS A 61 4.75 5.94 4.53
N ASN A 62 5.49 5.77 5.63
CA ASN A 62 6.91 6.14 5.69
C ASN A 62 7.76 5.27 4.76
N MET A 63 7.47 3.98 4.68
CA MET A 63 8.18 3.09 3.75
C MET A 63 8.00 3.54 2.30
N LEU A 64 6.77 3.86 1.91
CA LEU A 64 6.49 4.37 0.56
C LEU A 64 7.19 5.70 0.32
N SER A 65 7.12 6.60 1.27
CA SER A 65 7.72 7.93 1.18
C SER A 65 9.23 7.89 0.97
N ARG A 66 9.91 6.93 1.60
CA ARG A 66 11.37 6.74 1.42
C ARG A 66 11.74 6.38 -0.01
N HIS A 67 10.79 5.85 -0.78
CA HIS A 67 10.99 5.52 -2.19
C HIS A 67 10.36 6.55 -3.11
N ASN A 68 9.96 7.72 -2.58
CA ASN A 68 9.24 8.76 -3.32
C ASN A 68 7.93 8.27 -3.91
N LEU A 69 7.24 7.41 -3.16
CA LEU A 69 5.96 6.84 -3.57
C LEU A 69 4.87 7.21 -2.57
N TYR A 70 3.63 7.11 -3.03
CA TYR A 70 2.44 7.24 -2.19
C TYR A 70 1.36 6.31 -2.70
N ALA A 71 0.36 6.05 -1.88
CA ALA A 71 -0.74 5.17 -2.25
C ALA A 71 -2.07 5.92 -2.15
N GLU A 72 -2.99 5.58 -3.05
CA GLU A 72 -4.36 6.10 -3.04
C GLU A 72 -5.35 4.96 -3.15
N TRP A 73 -6.47 5.09 -2.44
CA TRP A 73 -7.56 4.13 -2.53
C TRP A 73 -8.21 4.20 -3.91
N VAL A 74 -8.30 3.05 -4.57
CA VAL A 74 -9.06 2.89 -5.82
C VAL A 74 -10.49 2.49 -5.48
N ASN A 75 -10.63 1.60 -4.48
CA ASN A 75 -11.89 1.14 -3.94
C ASN A 75 -11.59 0.57 -2.54
N PRO A 76 -12.60 0.16 -1.75
CA PRO A 76 -12.36 -0.35 -0.39
C PRO A 76 -11.46 -1.57 -0.31
N GLY A 77 -11.25 -2.28 -1.42
CA GLY A 77 -10.43 -3.48 -1.45
C GLY A 77 -9.00 -3.28 -1.94
N ARG A 78 -8.66 -2.10 -2.48
CA ARG A 78 -7.37 -1.92 -3.15
C ARG A 78 -6.87 -0.49 -3.10
N LEU A 79 -5.58 -0.35 -2.80
CA LEU A 79 -4.86 0.91 -3.04
C LEU A 79 -3.94 0.71 -4.24
N SER A 80 -3.74 1.76 -5.01
CA SER A 80 -2.73 1.78 -6.06
C SER A 80 -1.59 2.70 -5.64
N VAL A 81 -0.36 2.32 -5.97
CA VAL A 81 0.85 3.05 -5.57
C VAL A 81 1.35 3.88 -6.74
N TYR A 82 1.66 5.15 -6.47
CA TYR A 82 2.10 6.11 -7.48
C TYR A 82 3.40 6.77 -7.06
N GLN A 83 4.09 7.34 -8.03
CA GLN A 83 5.29 8.12 -7.78
C GLN A 83 4.90 9.58 -7.46
N ILE A 84 5.54 10.11 -6.42
CA ILE A 84 5.37 11.52 -6.03
C ILE A 84 5.88 12.47 -7.12
#